data_427c259d2567a64b8ad9e6068ed8be10
#
_entry.id   427c259d2567a64b8ad9e6068ed8be10
#
_cell.length_a   1.000
_cell.length_b   1.000
_cell.length_c   1.000
_cell.angle_alpha   90.00
_cell.angle_beta   90.00
_cell.angle_gamma   90.00
#
_symmetry.space_group_name_H-M   'P 1'
#
loop_
_entity.id
_entity.type
_entity.pdbx_description
1 polymer ?
#
loop_
_entity_poly.entity_id
_entity_poly.type
_entity_poly.pdbx_seq_one_letter_code
_entity_poly.pdbx_strand_id
1 'polypeptide(L)'
;LLGLVGSEMCIRDRACADPGLQYDTTINEWHTCPEGGRINASNPCSEYMFLDDTACNLASLNLMQFRHEDGSFDIPAFEHACRFWTLTLEISVLMAQFPSKEIAQLSYEYRTLGLGFANIGGLLMAQGHSYDSDDGRAICGSISAIMTGVAYATSAEIASEVGPFPQYKKNAKHMLRVMKNHRLAAHGKAKGYKGLNILPVPLDAAPCPDQKLIDAAKAAWDKAVELGSEHGYRNAQATVIAPTGTIGLVMDCDTTGIEPDFAIVKFKKLAGGGYFKIINRVVPEALANLGYSEAQISDIVN
;
A
#
# COMPACT_ATOMS: atom_id res chain seq x y z
N LEU A 1 -35.41 -1.60 11.36
CA LEU A 1 -34.45 -1.59 12.49
C LEU A 1 -33.00 -1.69 11.99
N LEU A 2 -32.67 -2.63 11.09
CA LEU A 2 -31.33 -2.79 10.53
C LEU A 2 -30.86 -1.57 9.72
N GLY A 3 -31.76 -0.89 9.01
CA GLY A 3 -31.46 0.32 8.26
C GLY A 3 -31.12 1.54 9.15
N LEU A 4 -31.79 1.69 10.28
CA LEU A 4 -31.54 2.75 11.26
C LEU A 4 -30.18 2.58 11.94
N VAL A 5 -29.84 1.36 12.35
CA VAL A 5 -28.53 1.06 12.96
C VAL A 5 -27.39 1.34 11.97
N GLY A 6 -27.55 0.95 10.70
CA GLY A 6 -26.56 1.24 9.65
C GLY A 6 -26.37 2.74 9.42
N SER A 7 -27.46 3.51 9.40
CA SER A 7 -27.39 4.98 9.22
C SER A 7 -26.70 5.67 10.40
N GLU A 8 -26.98 5.29 11.63
CA GLU A 8 -26.32 5.84 12.83
C GLU A 8 -24.84 5.49 12.87
N MET A 9 -24.47 4.26 12.51
CA MET A 9 -23.06 3.86 12.40
C MET A 9 -22.33 4.70 11.35
N CYS A 10 -22.91 4.91 10.17
CA CYS A 10 -22.34 5.77 9.14
C CYS A 10 -22.15 7.23 9.59
N ILE A 11 -23.12 7.77 10.35
CA ILE A 11 -23.03 9.12 10.89
C ILE A 11 -21.89 9.22 11.92
N ARG A 12 -21.75 8.23 12.79
CA ARG A 12 -20.68 8.18 13.80
C ARG A 12 -19.30 8.01 13.15
N ASP A 13 -19.16 7.08 12.20
CA ASP A 13 -17.91 6.87 11.46
C ASP A 13 -17.45 8.17 10.78
N ARG A 14 -18.36 8.88 10.15
CA ARG A 14 -18.07 10.19 9.54
C ARG A 14 -17.71 11.29 10.55
N ALA A 15 -18.28 11.25 11.74
CA ALA A 15 -18.08 12.29 12.75
C ALA A 15 -16.79 12.08 13.58
N CYS A 16 -16.40 10.85 13.85
CA CYS A 16 -15.31 10.53 14.77
C CYS A 16 -14.41 9.36 14.32
N ALA A 17 -14.60 8.86 13.09
CA ALA A 17 -13.88 7.72 12.52
C ALA A 17 -13.96 6.42 13.36
N ASP A 18 -15.01 6.27 14.17
CA ASP A 18 -15.24 5.11 15.02
C ASP A 18 -16.75 4.91 15.30
N PRO A 19 -17.31 3.71 15.05
CA PRO A 19 -16.65 2.51 14.53
C PRO A 19 -16.38 2.62 13.02
N GLY A 20 -15.34 1.91 12.53
CA GLY A 20 -15.05 1.79 11.11
C GLY A 20 -16.13 0.98 10.36
N LEU A 21 -16.32 1.29 9.09
CA LEU A 21 -17.25 0.61 8.20
C LEU A 21 -16.50 -0.24 7.16
N GLN A 22 -17.00 -1.47 6.94
CA GLN A 22 -16.46 -2.38 5.95
C GLN A 22 -17.55 -2.71 4.92
N TYR A 23 -17.23 -2.52 3.65
CA TYR A 23 -18.15 -2.78 2.54
C TYR A 23 -17.97 -4.20 2.02
N ASP A 24 -18.57 -5.15 2.72
CA ASP A 24 -18.41 -6.59 2.54
C ASP A 24 -18.48 -7.05 1.08
N THR A 25 -19.49 -6.62 0.33
CA THR A 25 -19.65 -7.02 -1.08
C THR A 25 -18.49 -6.55 -1.93
N THR A 26 -18.11 -5.27 -1.82
CA THR A 26 -17.01 -4.68 -2.58
C THR A 26 -15.67 -5.36 -2.23
N ILE A 27 -15.41 -5.62 -0.95
CA ILE A 27 -14.20 -6.30 -0.49
C ILE A 27 -14.11 -7.69 -1.11
N ASN A 28 -15.19 -8.46 -1.04
CA ASN A 28 -15.21 -9.83 -1.56
C ASN A 28 -15.22 -9.91 -3.09
N GLU A 29 -15.63 -8.86 -3.81
CA GLU A 29 -15.48 -8.78 -5.26
C GLU A 29 -13.99 -8.71 -5.69
N TRP A 30 -13.10 -8.18 -4.84
CA TRP A 30 -11.67 -8.12 -5.04
C TRP A 30 -10.91 -9.29 -4.39
N HIS A 31 -11.61 -10.24 -3.77
CA HIS A 31 -10.99 -11.39 -3.14
C HIS A 31 -10.27 -12.28 -4.15
N THR A 32 -8.99 -12.57 -3.89
CA THR A 32 -8.16 -13.43 -4.73
C THR A 32 -8.42 -14.92 -4.54
N CYS A 33 -8.94 -15.32 -3.36
CA CYS A 33 -9.07 -16.71 -2.95
C CYS A 33 -10.47 -17.10 -2.41
N PRO A 34 -11.56 -16.82 -3.11
CA PRO A 34 -12.92 -17.08 -2.58
C PRO A 34 -13.23 -18.55 -2.38
N GLU A 35 -12.54 -19.49 -3.05
CA GLU A 35 -12.68 -20.93 -2.82
C GLU A 35 -12.09 -21.38 -1.46
N GLY A 36 -11.38 -20.50 -0.77
CA GLY A 36 -10.89 -20.70 0.59
C GLY A 36 -11.86 -20.28 1.67
N GLY A 37 -12.84 -19.46 1.31
CA GLY A 37 -13.80 -18.86 2.23
C GLY A 37 -14.08 -17.41 1.88
N ARG A 38 -14.87 -16.75 2.72
CA ARG A 38 -15.23 -15.34 2.58
C ARG A 38 -14.34 -14.47 3.47
N ILE A 39 -14.03 -13.28 3.03
CA ILE A 39 -13.43 -12.24 3.89
C ILE A 39 -14.53 -11.72 4.80
N ASN A 40 -14.42 -11.96 6.11
CA ASN A 40 -15.42 -11.60 7.11
C ASN A 40 -15.09 -10.30 7.84
N ALA A 41 -13.81 -9.98 7.98
CA ALA A 41 -13.31 -8.82 8.72
C ALA A 41 -11.93 -8.38 8.18
N SER A 42 -11.47 -7.23 8.66
CA SER A 42 -10.09 -6.77 8.48
C SER A 42 -9.30 -6.90 9.79
N ASN A 43 -7.99 -6.64 9.71
CA ASN A 43 -7.21 -6.31 10.89
C ASN A 43 -7.65 -4.94 11.47
N PRO A 44 -7.21 -4.56 12.70
CA PRO A 44 -7.69 -3.34 13.37
C PRO A 44 -7.51 -2.04 12.56
N CYS A 45 -6.43 -1.93 11.80
CA CYS A 45 -6.15 -0.74 11.00
C CYS A 45 -6.70 -0.80 9.57
N SER A 46 -7.41 -1.87 9.23
CA SER A 46 -8.12 -2.08 7.95
C SER A 46 -7.25 -2.17 6.68
N GLU A 47 -5.95 -2.35 6.82
CA GLU A 47 -5.06 -2.51 5.65
C GLU A 47 -5.01 -3.94 5.13
N TYR A 48 -5.39 -4.94 5.93
CA TYR A 48 -5.34 -6.35 5.57
C TYR A 48 -6.74 -6.96 5.50
N MET A 49 -7.17 -7.30 4.29
CA MET A 49 -8.47 -7.89 3.96
C MET A 49 -8.26 -9.28 3.38
N PHE A 50 -8.32 -10.31 4.20
CA PHE A 50 -8.14 -11.71 3.75
C PHE A 50 -8.95 -12.69 4.62
N LEU A 51 -8.68 -13.99 4.48
CA LEU A 51 -9.36 -15.04 5.22
C LEU A 51 -9.02 -14.99 6.72
N ASP A 52 -9.99 -15.41 7.53
CA ASP A 52 -9.77 -15.62 8.96
C ASP A 52 -8.60 -16.59 9.20
N ASP A 53 -7.99 -16.52 10.36
CA ASP A 53 -6.84 -17.35 10.77
C ASP A 53 -5.66 -17.30 9.78
N THR A 54 -5.46 -16.18 9.11
CA THR A 54 -4.26 -15.89 8.30
C THR A 54 -3.47 -14.76 8.92
N ALA A 55 -2.16 -14.73 8.68
CA ALA A 55 -1.29 -13.66 9.16
C ALA A 55 -0.71 -12.87 8.00
N CYS A 56 -0.43 -11.59 8.26
CA CYS A 56 0.23 -10.68 7.33
C CYS A 56 1.61 -10.31 7.87
N ASN A 57 2.66 -10.74 7.18
CA ASN A 57 4.02 -10.32 7.48
C ASN A 57 4.24 -8.91 6.89
N LEU A 58 4.61 -7.95 7.72
CA LEU A 58 4.66 -6.54 7.35
C LEU A 58 6.09 -6.05 7.10
N ALA A 59 6.24 -5.24 6.05
CA ALA A 59 7.37 -4.35 5.84
C ALA A 59 6.89 -3.08 5.15
N SER A 60 7.56 -1.95 5.42
CA SER A 60 7.24 -0.69 4.76
C SER A 60 8.51 0.02 4.31
N LEU A 61 8.46 0.63 3.13
CA LEU A 61 9.55 1.40 2.53
C LEU A 61 9.35 2.88 2.80
N ASN A 62 10.37 3.58 3.27
CA ASN A 62 10.34 5.04 3.40
C ASN A 62 10.59 5.67 2.03
N LEU A 63 9.58 6.30 1.44
CA LEU A 63 9.65 6.86 0.08
C LEU A 63 10.71 7.96 -0.07
N MET A 64 11.03 8.69 1.00
CA MET A 64 12.05 9.72 0.97
C MET A 64 13.46 9.17 0.68
N GLN A 65 13.69 7.87 0.86
CA GLN A 65 14.98 7.23 0.56
C GLN A 65 15.16 6.91 -0.93
N PHE A 66 14.10 7.10 -1.74
CA PHE A 66 14.11 6.85 -3.18
C PHE A 66 14.03 8.17 -3.97
N ARG A 67 14.80 9.15 -3.57
CA ARG A 67 14.92 10.42 -4.25
C ARG A 67 16.35 10.66 -4.71
N HIS A 68 16.50 11.16 -5.93
CA HIS A 68 17.75 11.74 -6.41
C HIS A 68 17.98 13.15 -5.82
N GLU A 69 19.19 13.67 -5.95
CA GLU A 69 19.54 15.02 -5.50
C GLU A 69 18.74 16.13 -6.20
N ASP A 70 18.28 15.85 -7.43
CA ASP A 70 17.42 16.76 -8.21
C ASP A 70 15.94 16.71 -7.81
N GLY A 71 15.59 15.90 -6.79
CA GLY A 71 14.23 15.71 -6.31
C GLY A 71 13.39 14.69 -7.09
N SER A 72 13.89 14.16 -8.21
CA SER A 72 13.18 13.11 -8.98
C SER A 72 13.14 11.79 -8.20
N PHE A 73 12.12 10.95 -8.50
CA PHE A 73 11.95 9.67 -7.84
C PHE A 73 12.81 8.58 -8.49
N ASP A 74 13.59 7.84 -7.68
CA ASP A 74 14.44 6.73 -8.14
C ASP A 74 13.61 5.45 -8.31
N ILE A 75 12.97 5.33 -9.47
CA ILE A 75 12.14 4.19 -9.83
C ILE A 75 12.92 2.87 -9.78
N PRO A 76 14.12 2.74 -10.40
CA PRO A 76 14.87 1.50 -10.37
C PRO A 76 15.24 1.04 -8.94
N ALA A 77 15.68 1.94 -8.08
CA ALA A 77 15.98 1.59 -6.69
C ALA A 77 14.73 1.17 -5.92
N PHE A 78 13.59 1.83 -6.16
CA PHE A 78 12.32 1.47 -5.54
C PHE A 78 11.82 0.09 -6.00
N GLU A 79 11.86 -0.20 -7.30
CA GLU A 79 11.51 -1.52 -7.86
C GLU A 79 12.41 -2.61 -7.29
N HIS A 80 13.72 -2.36 -7.19
CA HIS A 80 14.67 -3.29 -6.58
C HIS A 80 14.32 -3.56 -5.11
N ALA A 81 14.03 -2.51 -4.34
CA ALA A 81 13.64 -2.65 -2.94
C ALA A 81 12.31 -3.42 -2.80
N CYS A 82 11.32 -3.15 -3.63
CA CYS A 82 10.05 -3.90 -3.66
C CYS A 82 10.29 -5.39 -3.93
N ARG A 83 11.12 -5.71 -4.92
CA ARG A 83 11.52 -7.09 -5.24
C ARG A 83 12.22 -7.77 -4.06
N PHE A 84 13.24 -7.10 -3.49
CA PHE A 84 14.02 -7.63 -2.37
C PHE A 84 13.14 -7.90 -1.15
N TRP A 85 12.28 -6.96 -0.77
CA TRP A 85 11.40 -7.13 0.38
C TRP A 85 10.28 -8.14 0.15
N THR A 86 9.78 -8.29 -1.08
CA THR A 86 8.84 -9.37 -1.41
C THR A 86 9.49 -10.73 -1.17
N LEU A 87 10.72 -10.92 -1.63
CA LEU A 87 11.47 -12.16 -1.38
C LEU A 87 11.74 -12.37 0.12
N THR A 88 12.15 -11.32 0.83
CA THR A 88 12.43 -11.40 2.28
C THR A 88 11.18 -11.79 3.06
N LEU A 89 10.04 -11.17 2.76
CA LEU A 89 8.77 -11.50 3.41
C LEU A 89 8.31 -12.92 3.06
N GLU A 90 8.50 -13.38 1.83
CA GLU A 90 8.17 -14.75 1.42
C GLU A 90 9.00 -15.79 2.20
N ILE A 91 10.31 -15.55 2.37
CA ILE A 91 11.17 -16.40 3.20
C ILE A 91 10.68 -16.40 4.65
N SER A 92 10.27 -15.24 5.17
CA SER A 92 9.82 -15.09 6.56
C SER A 92 8.55 -15.90 6.87
N VAL A 93 7.68 -16.17 5.88
CA VAL A 93 6.50 -17.04 6.08
C VAL A 93 6.90 -18.44 6.57
N LEU A 94 8.01 -18.99 6.11
CA LEU A 94 8.51 -20.30 6.56
C LEU A 94 9.20 -20.25 7.92
N MET A 95 9.72 -19.10 8.32
CA MET A 95 10.49 -18.91 9.54
C MET A 95 9.65 -18.37 10.70
N ALA A 96 8.44 -17.90 10.43
CA ALA A 96 7.58 -17.29 11.43
C ALA A 96 7.04 -18.33 12.42
N GLN A 97 6.89 -17.90 13.67
CA GLN A 97 6.17 -18.63 14.70
C GLN A 97 4.78 -18.00 14.86
N PHE A 98 3.75 -18.82 14.78
CA PHE A 98 2.36 -18.38 14.86
C PHE A 98 1.73 -18.81 16.19
N PRO A 99 0.73 -18.05 16.71
CA PRO A 99 0.14 -18.31 18.01
C PRO A 99 -0.74 -19.58 18.06
N SER A 100 -1.22 -20.06 16.92
CA SER A 100 -1.99 -21.31 16.82
C SER A 100 -1.59 -22.12 15.58
N LYS A 101 -1.98 -23.41 15.58
CA LYS A 101 -1.74 -24.33 14.47
C LYS A 101 -2.56 -23.93 13.22
N GLU A 102 -3.77 -23.47 13.42
CA GLU A 102 -4.69 -23.02 12.37
C GLU A 102 -4.09 -21.84 11.63
N ILE A 103 -3.59 -20.84 12.36
CA ILE A 103 -2.93 -19.67 11.78
C ILE A 103 -1.65 -20.08 11.05
N ALA A 104 -0.85 -20.96 11.61
CA ALA A 104 0.37 -21.48 10.98
C ALA A 104 0.03 -22.19 9.66
N GLN A 105 -0.98 -23.05 9.66
CA GLN A 105 -1.41 -23.79 8.49
C GLN A 105 -1.91 -22.88 7.38
N LEU A 106 -2.87 -21.99 7.67
CA LEU A 106 -3.47 -21.12 6.67
C LEU A 106 -2.46 -20.07 6.16
N SER A 107 -1.58 -19.56 7.03
CA SER A 107 -0.50 -18.67 6.60
C SER A 107 0.46 -19.38 5.64
N TYR A 108 0.77 -20.65 5.85
CA TYR A 108 1.57 -21.45 4.91
C TYR A 108 0.82 -21.73 3.60
N GLU A 109 -0.47 -22.08 3.68
CA GLU A 109 -1.28 -22.45 2.53
C GLU A 109 -1.55 -21.28 1.57
N TYR A 110 -1.68 -20.04 2.08
CA TYR A 110 -1.97 -18.84 1.29
C TYR A 110 -0.78 -17.89 1.13
N ARG A 111 0.22 -17.96 2.02
CA ARG A 111 1.48 -17.20 1.95
C ARG A 111 1.27 -15.71 1.75
N THR A 112 0.45 -15.11 2.60
CA THR A 112 0.10 -13.69 2.52
C THR A 112 1.20 -12.79 3.04
N LEU A 113 1.52 -11.74 2.30
CA LEU A 113 2.53 -10.74 2.59
C LEU A 113 1.89 -9.36 2.71
N GLY A 114 2.57 -8.47 3.42
CA GLY A 114 2.15 -7.09 3.64
C GLY A 114 3.26 -6.08 3.37
N LEU A 115 3.77 -6.03 2.14
CA LEU A 115 4.69 -4.98 1.73
C LEU A 115 3.92 -3.68 1.52
N GLY A 116 4.38 -2.59 2.13
CA GLY A 116 3.82 -1.26 2.03
C GLY A 116 4.89 -0.18 1.88
N PHE A 117 4.46 1.07 1.92
CA PHE A 117 5.33 2.23 1.99
C PHE A 117 4.79 3.27 2.98
N ALA A 118 5.63 4.21 3.34
CA ALA A 118 5.30 5.34 4.21
C ALA A 118 5.95 6.61 3.69
N ASN A 119 5.53 7.74 4.25
CA ASN A 119 6.13 9.05 3.99
C ASN A 119 5.78 9.66 2.62
N ILE A 120 4.59 9.31 2.07
CA ILE A 120 4.10 9.96 0.83
C ILE A 120 3.86 11.46 1.05
N GLY A 121 3.33 11.85 2.21
CA GLY A 121 3.11 13.25 2.55
C GLY A 121 4.43 14.04 2.57
N GLY A 122 5.49 13.46 3.14
CA GLY A 122 6.83 14.05 3.11
C GLY A 122 7.40 14.16 1.69
N LEU A 123 7.24 13.10 0.88
CA LEU A 123 7.69 13.11 -0.52
C LEU A 123 7.00 14.22 -1.33
N LEU A 124 5.66 14.29 -1.27
CA LEU A 124 4.90 15.31 -2.00
C LEU A 124 5.28 16.73 -1.54
N MET A 125 5.42 16.92 -0.23
CA MET A 125 5.85 18.20 0.34
C MET A 125 7.24 18.60 -0.16
N ALA A 126 8.21 17.69 -0.16
CA ALA A 126 9.56 17.91 -0.66
C ALA A 126 9.59 18.24 -2.17
N GLN A 127 8.65 17.69 -2.94
CA GLN A 127 8.52 17.96 -4.38
C GLN A 127 7.67 19.20 -4.69
N GLY A 128 7.13 19.87 -3.67
CA GLY A 128 6.29 21.07 -3.83
C GLY A 128 4.85 20.77 -4.31
N HIS A 129 4.38 19.52 -4.14
CA HIS A 129 3.02 19.15 -4.49
C HIS A 129 2.09 19.21 -3.28
N SER A 130 0.88 19.72 -3.47
CA SER A 130 -0.15 19.67 -2.42
C SER A 130 -0.59 18.23 -2.21
N TYR A 131 -0.75 17.80 -0.95
CA TYR A 131 -1.27 16.48 -0.63
C TYR A 131 -2.67 16.26 -1.24
N ASP A 132 -3.55 17.24 -1.17
CA ASP A 132 -4.90 17.20 -1.78
C ASP A 132 -4.89 17.84 -3.18
N SER A 133 -4.18 17.24 -4.09
CA SER A 133 -4.11 17.67 -5.50
C SER A 133 -4.20 16.47 -6.44
N ASP A 134 -4.55 16.72 -7.70
CA ASP A 134 -4.65 15.66 -8.70
C ASP A 134 -3.28 15.08 -9.04
N ASP A 135 -2.23 15.90 -9.09
CA ASP A 135 -0.85 15.47 -9.28
C ASP A 135 -0.34 14.63 -8.08
N GLY A 136 -0.62 15.04 -6.84
CA GLY A 136 -0.30 14.27 -5.65
C GLY A 136 -0.97 12.89 -5.64
N ARG A 137 -2.25 12.82 -6.02
CA ARG A 137 -2.99 11.56 -6.18
C ARG A 137 -2.41 10.68 -7.29
N ALA A 138 -2.01 11.27 -8.41
CA ALA A 138 -1.41 10.55 -9.53
C ALA A 138 -0.03 9.98 -9.17
N ILE A 139 0.81 10.73 -8.45
CA ILE A 139 2.11 10.27 -7.93
C ILE A 139 1.90 9.09 -6.98
N CYS A 140 1.04 9.25 -5.95
CA CYS A 140 0.76 8.20 -4.98
C CYS A 140 0.19 6.93 -5.64
N GLY A 141 -0.77 7.09 -6.56
CA GLY A 141 -1.35 5.99 -7.31
C GLY A 141 -0.32 5.26 -8.18
N SER A 142 0.60 5.97 -8.81
CA SER A 142 1.68 5.38 -9.62
C SER A 142 2.66 4.59 -8.76
N ILE A 143 3.12 5.16 -7.65
CA ILE A 143 4.03 4.47 -6.70
C ILE A 143 3.37 3.20 -6.15
N SER A 144 2.08 3.28 -5.77
CA SER A 144 1.31 2.11 -5.32
C SER A 144 1.18 1.04 -6.39
N ALA A 145 0.96 1.44 -7.65
CA ALA A 145 0.86 0.52 -8.78
C ALA A 145 2.20 -0.13 -9.09
N ILE A 146 3.32 0.60 -9.04
CA ILE A 146 4.67 0.05 -9.20
C ILE A 146 4.94 -0.99 -8.12
N MET A 147 4.79 -0.62 -6.84
CA MET A 147 5.04 -1.54 -5.73
C MET A 147 4.26 -2.84 -5.86
N THR A 148 2.96 -2.73 -6.08
CA THR A 148 2.07 -3.90 -6.12
C THR A 148 2.33 -4.74 -7.37
N GLY A 149 2.54 -4.12 -8.54
CA GLY A 149 2.88 -4.80 -9.77
C GLY A 149 4.21 -5.56 -9.66
N VAL A 150 5.26 -4.91 -9.12
CA VAL A 150 6.57 -5.54 -8.89
C VAL A 150 6.47 -6.67 -7.87
N ALA A 151 5.72 -6.50 -6.78
CA ALA A 151 5.54 -7.54 -5.78
C ALA A 151 4.86 -8.79 -6.37
N TYR A 152 3.80 -8.63 -7.17
CA TYR A 152 3.16 -9.77 -7.83
C TYR A 152 3.98 -10.35 -8.98
N ALA A 153 4.73 -9.55 -9.73
CA ALA A 153 5.69 -10.07 -10.71
C ALA A 153 6.76 -10.94 -10.03
N THR A 154 7.32 -10.47 -8.91
CA THR A 154 8.28 -11.22 -8.10
C THR A 154 7.65 -12.49 -7.52
N SER A 155 6.42 -12.41 -7.02
CA SER A 155 5.67 -13.57 -6.54
C SER A 155 5.49 -14.64 -7.64
N ALA A 156 5.25 -14.22 -8.89
CA ALA A 156 5.16 -15.13 -10.02
C ALA A 156 6.53 -15.70 -10.44
N GLU A 157 7.60 -14.92 -10.37
CA GLU A 157 8.97 -15.42 -10.58
C GLU A 157 9.34 -16.47 -9.53
N ILE A 158 9.02 -16.25 -8.24
CA ILE A 158 9.22 -17.25 -7.19
C ILE A 158 8.38 -18.51 -7.49
N ALA A 159 7.14 -18.33 -7.96
CA ALA A 159 6.27 -19.45 -8.31
C ALA A 159 6.85 -20.29 -9.47
N SER A 160 7.57 -19.71 -10.43
CA SER A 160 8.23 -20.45 -11.51
C SER A 160 9.33 -21.40 -11.00
N GLU A 161 9.99 -21.05 -9.89
CA GLU A 161 11.09 -21.83 -9.32
C GLU A 161 10.62 -22.87 -8.28
N VAL A 162 9.70 -22.48 -7.38
CA VAL A 162 9.32 -23.32 -6.23
C VAL A 162 7.82 -23.67 -6.19
N GLY A 163 7.09 -23.31 -7.24
CA GLY A 163 5.65 -23.53 -7.37
C GLY A 163 4.81 -22.45 -6.71
N PRO A 164 3.54 -22.30 -7.12
CA PRO A 164 2.60 -21.35 -6.54
C PRO A 164 2.22 -21.75 -5.10
N PHE A 165 1.49 -20.85 -4.40
CA PHE A 165 1.01 -21.18 -3.05
C PHE A 165 0.06 -22.40 -3.08
N PRO A 166 0.03 -23.25 -2.01
CA PRO A 166 -0.69 -24.52 -2.03
C PRO A 166 -2.15 -24.45 -2.48
N GLN A 167 -2.88 -23.40 -2.09
CA GLN A 167 -4.28 -23.23 -2.45
C GLN A 167 -4.51 -22.52 -3.80
N TYR A 168 -3.45 -22.24 -4.56
CA TYR A 168 -3.54 -21.51 -5.83
C TYR A 168 -4.43 -22.20 -6.86
N LYS A 169 -4.25 -23.49 -7.08
CA LYS A 169 -4.93 -24.23 -8.18
C LYS A 169 -6.45 -24.04 -8.17
N LYS A 170 -7.09 -24.08 -7.01
CA LYS A 170 -8.54 -23.89 -6.88
C LYS A 170 -8.95 -22.42 -7.03
N ASN A 171 -8.06 -21.49 -6.74
CA ASN A 171 -8.32 -20.05 -6.77
C ASN A 171 -7.76 -19.32 -8.02
N ALA A 172 -7.04 -20.03 -8.90
CA ALA A 172 -6.32 -19.42 -10.03
C ALA A 172 -7.18 -18.51 -10.91
N LYS A 173 -8.39 -18.93 -11.24
CA LYS A 173 -9.34 -18.13 -12.04
C LYS A 173 -9.71 -16.81 -11.36
N HIS A 174 -9.96 -16.86 -10.06
CA HIS A 174 -10.34 -15.68 -9.27
C HIS A 174 -9.16 -14.73 -9.11
N MET A 175 -7.99 -15.26 -8.76
CA MET A 175 -6.78 -14.46 -8.62
C MET A 175 -6.39 -13.78 -9.94
N LEU A 176 -6.35 -14.50 -11.05
CA LEU A 176 -6.05 -13.92 -12.36
C LEU A 176 -7.09 -12.85 -12.79
N ARG A 177 -8.37 -13.03 -12.42
CA ARG A 177 -9.40 -12.01 -12.63
C ARG A 177 -9.05 -10.71 -11.90
N VAL A 178 -8.69 -10.83 -10.61
CA VAL A 178 -8.30 -9.66 -9.78
C VAL A 178 -7.05 -8.99 -10.33
N MET A 179 -6.01 -9.74 -10.65
CA MET A 179 -4.77 -9.18 -11.23
C MET A 179 -5.02 -8.46 -12.56
N LYS A 180 -5.87 -9.03 -13.44
CA LYS A 180 -6.26 -8.37 -14.70
C LYS A 180 -7.08 -7.10 -14.47
N ASN A 181 -7.91 -7.04 -13.43
CA ASN A 181 -8.63 -5.82 -13.05
C ASN A 181 -7.64 -4.74 -12.57
N HIS A 182 -6.68 -5.07 -11.73
CA HIS A 182 -5.63 -4.13 -11.32
C HIS A 182 -4.79 -3.61 -12.50
N ARG A 183 -4.43 -4.50 -13.42
CA ARG A 183 -3.75 -4.09 -14.67
C ARG A 183 -4.57 -3.07 -15.47
N LEU A 184 -5.87 -3.30 -15.63
CA LEU A 184 -6.75 -2.34 -16.31
C LEU A 184 -6.76 -0.98 -15.59
N ALA A 185 -6.81 -0.98 -14.26
CA ALA A 185 -6.77 0.25 -13.46
C ALA A 185 -5.43 0.98 -13.63
N ALA A 186 -4.29 0.28 -13.59
CA ALA A 186 -2.96 0.86 -13.83
C ALA A 186 -2.80 1.43 -15.25
N HIS A 187 -3.50 0.87 -16.24
CA HIS A 187 -3.56 1.39 -17.62
C HIS A 187 -4.59 2.52 -17.80
N GLY A 188 -5.20 3.02 -16.75
CA GLY A 188 -6.18 4.12 -16.82
C GLY A 188 -7.50 3.75 -17.50
N LYS A 189 -7.87 2.46 -17.56
CA LYS A 189 -9.08 2.02 -18.25
C LYS A 189 -10.32 2.25 -17.39
N ALA A 190 -11.30 2.99 -17.88
CA ALA A 190 -12.55 3.23 -17.20
C ALA A 190 -13.55 2.05 -17.28
N LYS A 191 -13.32 1.06 -18.16
CA LYS A 191 -14.21 -0.07 -18.45
C LYS A 191 -13.44 -1.37 -18.68
N GLY A 192 -14.16 -2.49 -18.68
CA GLY A 192 -13.59 -3.80 -18.98
C GLY A 192 -13.32 -4.66 -17.75
N TYR A 193 -13.58 -4.16 -16.56
CA TYR A 193 -13.45 -4.90 -15.31
C TYR A 193 -14.45 -6.05 -15.22
N LYS A 194 -14.02 -7.16 -14.61
CA LYS A 194 -14.84 -8.37 -14.49
C LYS A 194 -15.19 -8.66 -13.03
N GLY A 195 -16.46 -8.95 -12.78
CA GLY A 195 -16.97 -9.36 -11.47
C GLY A 195 -16.93 -8.24 -10.43
N LEU A 196 -17.18 -7.01 -10.82
CA LEU A 196 -17.29 -5.84 -9.97
C LEU A 196 -18.63 -5.13 -10.20
N ASN A 197 -19.36 -4.84 -9.14
CA ASN A 197 -20.55 -4.00 -9.19
C ASN A 197 -20.18 -2.52 -9.11
N ILE A 198 -19.15 -2.20 -8.33
CA ILE A 198 -18.60 -0.85 -8.20
C ILE A 198 -17.26 -0.82 -8.94
N LEU A 199 -17.16 0.02 -9.97
CA LEU A 199 -15.92 0.16 -10.73
C LEU A 199 -14.89 0.96 -9.93
N PRO A 200 -13.61 0.59 -10.00
CA PRO A 200 -12.54 1.36 -9.36
C PRO A 200 -12.33 2.68 -10.09
N VAL A 201 -11.74 3.65 -9.39
CA VAL A 201 -11.14 4.82 -10.00
C VAL A 201 -9.81 4.39 -10.59
N PRO A 202 -9.63 4.46 -11.92
CA PRO A 202 -8.38 4.07 -12.54
C PRO A 202 -7.28 5.11 -12.30
N LEU A 203 -6.02 4.71 -12.53
CA LEU A 203 -4.89 5.65 -12.49
C LEU A 203 -5.09 6.74 -13.54
N ASP A 204 -5.17 7.99 -13.10
CA ASP A 204 -5.19 9.15 -13.97
C ASP A 204 -3.74 9.59 -14.27
N ALA A 205 -3.34 9.44 -15.50
CA ALA A 205 -2.00 9.82 -15.95
C ALA A 205 -1.87 11.30 -16.29
N ALA A 206 -2.99 11.98 -16.57
CA ALA A 206 -2.96 13.35 -17.09
C ALA A 206 -2.34 14.38 -16.12
N PRO A 207 -2.64 14.34 -14.81
CA PRO A 207 -2.04 15.27 -13.86
C PRO A 207 -0.66 14.84 -13.35
N CYS A 208 -0.19 13.62 -13.69
CA CYS A 208 1.08 13.14 -13.18
C CYS A 208 2.26 13.93 -13.79
N PRO A 209 3.11 14.57 -12.98
CA PRO A 209 4.21 15.38 -13.48
C PRO A 209 5.35 14.55 -14.06
N ASP A 210 5.46 13.29 -13.66
CA ASP A 210 6.50 12.36 -14.15
C ASP A 210 5.88 11.20 -14.93
N GLN A 211 6.00 11.24 -16.27
CA GLN A 211 5.54 10.17 -17.15
C GLN A 211 6.25 8.84 -16.90
N LYS A 212 7.49 8.84 -16.40
CA LYS A 212 8.23 7.61 -16.10
C LYS A 212 7.55 6.79 -15.01
N LEU A 213 6.93 7.44 -14.00
CA LEU A 213 6.15 6.75 -12.97
C LEU A 213 4.95 6.01 -13.58
N ILE A 214 4.25 6.66 -14.50
CA ILE A 214 3.11 6.06 -15.21
C ILE A 214 3.54 4.86 -16.04
N ASP A 215 4.64 5.00 -16.77
CA ASP A 215 5.15 3.94 -17.65
C ASP A 215 5.66 2.74 -16.83
N ALA A 216 6.37 2.98 -15.74
CA ALA A 216 6.79 1.93 -14.80
C ALA A 216 5.60 1.21 -14.14
N ALA A 217 4.56 1.96 -13.73
CA ALA A 217 3.34 1.37 -13.17
C ALA A 217 2.67 0.40 -14.16
N LYS A 218 2.54 0.80 -15.43
CA LYS A 218 1.97 -0.05 -16.48
C LYS A 218 2.84 -1.28 -16.74
N ALA A 219 4.16 -1.09 -16.89
CA ALA A 219 5.12 -2.17 -17.15
C ALA A 219 5.13 -3.21 -16.02
N ALA A 220 5.11 -2.77 -14.76
CA ALA A 220 5.05 -3.65 -13.59
C ALA A 220 3.80 -4.55 -13.60
N TRP A 221 2.63 -3.98 -13.91
CA TRP A 221 1.39 -4.76 -13.99
C TRP A 221 1.31 -5.65 -15.22
N ASP A 222 1.86 -5.23 -16.36
CA ASP A 222 1.96 -6.07 -17.57
C ASP A 222 2.79 -7.32 -17.25
N LYS A 223 3.97 -7.14 -16.65
CA LYS A 223 4.85 -8.23 -16.22
C LYS A 223 4.19 -9.14 -15.18
N ALA A 224 3.50 -8.56 -14.17
CA ALA A 224 2.81 -9.34 -13.15
C ALA A 224 1.72 -10.25 -13.73
N VAL A 225 0.93 -9.77 -14.69
CA VAL A 225 -0.13 -10.57 -15.33
C VAL A 225 0.44 -11.58 -16.31
N GLU A 226 1.48 -11.24 -17.04
CA GLU A 226 2.17 -12.15 -17.97
C GLU A 226 2.73 -13.35 -17.22
N LEU A 227 3.64 -13.13 -16.28
CA LEU A 227 4.27 -14.19 -15.49
C LEU A 227 3.27 -14.98 -14.64
N GLY A 228 2.31 -14.27 -14.02
CA GLY A 228 1.28 -14.93 -13.21
C GLY A 228 0.30 -15.79 -14.02
N SER A 229 0.09 -15.48 -15.31
CA SER A 229 -0.72 -16.31 -16.22
C SER A 229 0.00 -17.61 -16.61
N GLU A 230 1.33 -17.59 -16.65
CA GLU A 230 2.16 -18.75 -16.99
C GLU A 230 2.46 -19.64 -15.78
N HIS A 231 2.90 -19.04 -14.68
CA HIS A 231 3.45 -19.76 -13.52
C HIS A 231 2.54 -19.77 -12.30
N GLY A 232 1.48 -18.95 -12.28
CA GLY A 232 0.71 -18.66 -11.07
C GLY A 232 1.45 -17.67 -10.16
N TYR A 233 1.02 -17.61 -8.88
CA TYR A 233 1.62 -16.72 -7.89
C TYR A 233 2.04 -17.50 -6.64
N ARG A 234 3.15 -17.11 -6.04
CA ARG A 234 3.62 -17.68 -4.77
C ARG A 234 2.84 -17.18 -3.56
N ASN A 235 2.18 -16.02 -3.68
CA ASN A 235 1.52 -15.33 -2.59
C ASN A 235 0.08 -14.96 -2.98
N ALA A 236 -0.88 -15.29 -2.14
CA ALA A 236 -2.30 -14.97 -2.36
C ALA A 236 -2.57 -13.47 -2.20
N GLN A 237 -1.79 -12.78 -1.39
CA GLN A 237 -1.76 -11.33 -1.21
C GLN A 237 -0.31 -10.88 -0.98
N ALA A 238 0.11 -9.74 -1.55
CA ALA A 238 1.50 -9.31 -1.52
C ALA A 238 1.71 -7.95 -0.84
N THR A 239 0.76 -7.02 -0.97
CA THR A 239 0.93 -5.63 -0.52
C THR A 239 -0.22 -5.16 0.35
N VAL A 240 0.10 -4.26 1.28
CA VAL A 240 -0.83 -3.49 2.11
C VAL A 240 -0.26 -2.10 2.33
N ILE A 241 -1.07 -1.14 2.75
CA ILE A 241 -0.57 0.16 3.22
C ILE A 241 -0.83 0.24 4.73
N ALA A 242 0.15 -0.23 5.49
CA ALA A 242 0.09 -0.17 6.94
C ALA A 242 0.23 1.28 7.44
N PRO A 243 -0.37 1.65 8.58
CA PRO A 243 -0.27 3.00 9.14
C PRO A 243 1.15 3.45 9.48
N THR A 244 2.08 2.53 9.79
CA THR A 244 3.48 2.82 10.15
C THR A 244 3.64 3.82 11.32
N GLY A 245 2.73 3.83 12.28
CA GLY A 245 2.72 4.81 13.37
C GLY A 245 4.02 4.81 14.18
N THR A 246 4.28 3.76 14.94
CA THR A 246 5.49 3.64 15.77
C THR A 246 6.73 3.33 14.94
N ILE A 247 6.61 2.42 13.95
CA ILE A 247 7.76 2.06 13.10
C ILE A 247 8.22 3.24 12.22
N GLY A 248 7.34 4.14 11.84
CA GLY A 248 7.67 5.36 11.11
C GLY A 248 8.71 6.23 11.81
N LEU A 249 8.71 6.24 13.15
CA LEU A 249 9.72 6.96 13.94
C LEU A 249 11.12 6.36 13.81
N VAL A 250 11.21 5.01 13.77
CA VAL A 250 12.48 4.29 13.55
C VAL A 250 12.96 4.46 12.11
N MET A 251 12.02 4.55 11.17
CA MET A 251 12.29 4.73 9.75
C MET A 251 12.59 6.19 9.37
N ASP A 252 12.56 7.10 10.32
CA ASP A 252 12.76 8.53 10.08
C ASP A 252 11.72 9.15 9.13
N CYS A 253 10.48 8.67 9.19
CA CYS A 253 9.39 9.19 8.37
C CYS A 253 8.79 10.46 8.99
N ASP A 254 8.63 11.50 8.19
CA ASP A 254 7.95 12.73 8.58
C ASP A 254 6.43 12.55 8.63
N THR A 255 5.89 11.74 7.70
CA THR A 255 4.47 11.33 7.67
C THR A 255 4.34 9.81 7.71
N THR A 256 3.21 9.31 8.22
CA THR A 256 2.95 7.87 8.41
C THR A 256 2.06 7.33 7.29
N GLY A 257 2.35 6.10 6.83
CA GLY A 257 1.56 5.45 5.79
C GLY A 257 1.34 6.35 4.57
N ILE A 258 0.09 6.49 4.16
CA ILE A 258 -0.34 7.41 3.08
C ILE A 258 -1.04 8.66 3.62
N GLU A 259 -0.84 8.97 4.90
CA GLU A 259 -1.49 10.11 5.55
C GLU A 259 -0.75 11.43 5.26
N PRO A 260 -1.46 12.58 5.31
CA PRO A 260 -0.81 13.88 5.32
C PRO A 260 -0.16 14.14 6.68
N ASP A 261 0.69 15.15 6.78
CA ASP A 261 1.14 15.60 8.09
C ASP A 261 0.01 16.37 8.80
N PHE A 262 -0.39 15.88 9.97
CA PHE A 262 -1.46 16.51 10.77
C PHE A 262 -0.94 17.69 11.60
N ALA A 263 0.36 17.79 11.83
CA ALA A 263 1.01 18.90 12.51
C ALA A 263 2.52 18.92 12.22
N ILE A 264 3.06 20.10 11.94
CA ILE A 264 4.50 20.29 11.68
C ILE A 264 5.33 19.98 12.93
N VAL A 265 4.79 20.26 14.11
CA VAL A 265 5.40 19.91 15.41
C VAL A 265 4.45 19.01 16.16
N LYS A 266 4.92 17.81 16.48
CA LYS A 266 4.15 16.76 17.17
C LYS A 266 4.81 16.41 18.50
N PHE A 267 4.01 15.96 19.47
CA PHE A 267 4.50 15.46 20.73
C PHE A 267 4.01 14.05 20.96
N LYS A 268 4.91 13.09 21.10
CA LYS A 268 4.58 11.72 21.46
C LYS A 268 4.84 11.52 22.95
N LYS A 269 3.81 11.10 23.69
CA LYS A 269 3.96 10.67 25.09
C LYS A 269 4.65 9.32 25.14
N LEU A 270 5.73 9.21 25.88
CA LEU A 270 6.48 7.97 26.06
C LEU A 270 5.85 7.10 27.15
N ALA A 271 5.97 5.77 27.00
CA ALA A 271 5.44 4.80 27.96
C ALA A 271 6.07 4.96 29.38
N GLY A 272 7.33 5.38 29.45
CA GLY A 272 8.05 5.67 30.69
C GLY A 272 7.82 7.07 31.27
N GLY A 273 6.90 7.84 30.70
CA GLY A 273 6.69 9.26 31.02
C GLY A 273 7.55 10.19 30.15
N GLY A 274 7.20 11.48 30.14
CA GLY A 274 7.84 12.48 29.29
C GLY A 274 7.23 12.55 27.88
N TYR A 275 7.70 13.52 27.10
CA TYR A 275 7.26 13.76 25.72
C TYR A 275 8.44 13.81 24.78
N PHE A 276 8.29 13.19 23.62
CA PHE A 276 9.23 13.29 22.51
C PHE A 276 8.69 14.30 21.50
N LYS A 277 9.45 15.37 21.24
CA LYS A 277 9.10 16.38 20.24
C LYS A 277 9.58 15.90 18.87
N ILE A 278 8.65 15.83 17.92
CA ILE A 278 8.92 15.45 16.53
C ILE A 278 8.65 16.68 15.67
N ILE A 279 9.65 17.11 14.91
CA ILE A 279 9.54 18.23 13.97
C ILE A 279 9.62 17.63 12.57
N ASN A 280 8.70 18.06 11.68
CA ASN A 280 8.78 17.69 10.27
C ASN A 280 10.01 18.34 9.63
N ARG A 281 10.94 17.50 9.19
CA ARG A 281 12.26 17.93 8.67
C ARG A 281 12.22 18.34 7.22
N VAL A 282 11.12 18.03 6.50
CA VAL A 282 10.94 18.37 5.09
C VAL A 282 10.52 19.83 4.90
N VAL A 283 9.98 20.49 5.94
CA VAL A 283 9.43 21.86 5.84
C VAL A 283 10.42 22.87 5.25
N PRO A 284 11.70 22.96 5.67
CA PRO A 284 12.62 23.91 5.06
C PRO A 284 12.81 23.67 3.56
N GLU A 285 12.96 22.42 3.14
CA GLU A 285 13.10 22.04 1.74
C GLU A 285 11.85 22.38 0.92
N ALA A 286 10.68 22.07 1.45
CA ALA A 286 9.40 22.38 0.83
C ALA A 286 9.23 23.88 0.59
N LEU A 287 9.58 24.71 1.59
CA LEU A 287 9.53 26.16 1.47
C LEU A 287 10.52 26.68 0.42
N ALA A 288 11.73 26.12 0.35
CA ALA A 288 12.72 26.47 -0.67
C ALA A 288 12.18 26.15 -2.08
N ASN A 289 11.57 24.98 -2.27
CA ASN A 289 10.98 24.58 -3.55
C ASN A 289 9.77 25.44 -3.95
N LEU A 290 9.08 26.03 -2.98
CA LEU A 290 8.01 27.00 -3.20
C LEU A 290 8.53 28.42 -3.47
N GLY A 291 9.86 28.64 -3.47
CA GLY A 291 10.50 29.92 -3.80
C GLY A 291 10.68 30.88 -2.63
N TYR A 292 10.51 30.42 -1.38
CA TYR A 292 10.81 31.25 -0.21
C TYR A 292 12.33 31.45 -0.06
N SER A 293 12.74 32.66 0.34
CA SER A 293 14.14 32.96 0.64
C SER A 293 14.59 32.32 1.96
N GLU A 294 15.89 32.12 2.14
CA GLU A 294 16.46 31.56 3.38
C GLU A 294 16.01 32.33 4.63
N ALA A 295 15.93 33.66 4.54
CA ALA A 295 15.49 34.51 5.65
C ALA A 295 14.02 34.22 6.02
N GLN A 296 13.13 34.09 5.00
CA GLN A 296 11.73 33.73 5.22
C GLN A 296 11.57 32.32 5.78
N ILE A 297 12.35 31.35 5.27
CA ILE A 297 12.37 29.98 5.78
C ILE A 297 12.78 29.96 7.25
N SER A 298 13.85 30.69 7.60
CA SER A 298 14.30 30.80 8.98
C SER A 298 13.22 31.38 9.90
N ASP A 299 12.53 32.44 9.47
CA ASP A 299 11.46 33.05 10.26
C ASP A 299 10.23 32.11 10.45
N ILE A 300 9.93 31.24 9.47
CA ILE A 300 8.80 30.30 9.54
C ILE A 300 9.13 29.10 10.43
N VAL A 301 10.38 28.64 10.42
CA VAL A 301 10.81 27.40 11.09
C VAL A 301 11.16 27.62 12.56
N ASN A 302 11.58 28.82 12.96
CA ASN A 302 11.94 29.19 14.33
C ASN A 302 10.72 29.65 15.15
#